data_c26a591ebfd760cc814acc12c5f8b89f
#
_entry.id   c26a591ebfd760cc814acc12c5f8b89f
#
_cell.length_a   1.000
_cell.length_b   1.000
_cell.length_c   1.000
_cell.angle_alpha   90.00
_cell.angle_beta   90.00
_cell.angle_gamma   90.00
#
_symmetry.space_group_name_H-M   'P 1'
#
loop_
_entity.id
_entity.type
_entity.pdbx_description
1 polymer ?
#
loop_
_entity_poly.entity_id
_entity_poly.type
_entity_poly.pdbx_seq_one_letter_code
_entity_poly.pdbx_strand_id
1 'polypeptide(L)'
;MNSPLQILHLEDDPADAALIQSALEAGGITSATTRVQNQAAFVAALERGGFDLVLSDYTLPAFDGLSAIALVRARWPDLPVILVSGTVGEDFAIESLKSGATDYVLKSRLTRLAPAVRRAMREVAERVERKRLEAQFIEAQKMEVIGQLAAGVAHDF
;
A
#
# COMPACT_ATOMS: atom_id res chain seq x y z
N MET A 1 13.16 15.78 7.98
CA MET A 1 11.72 16.03 8.17
C MET A 1 10.92 15.01 7.42
N ASN A 2 10.05 14.32 8.10
CA ASN A 2 9.21 13.33 7.46
C ASN A 2 7.97 14.01 6.90
N SER A 3 7.73 13.86 5.61
CA SER A 3 6.47 14.28 4.99
C SER A 3 5.32 13.46 5.58
N PRO A 4 4.11 14.03 5.74
CA PRO A 4 2.96 13.27 6.20
C PRO A 4 2.65 12.13 5.23
N LEU A 5 2.27 10.99 5.78
CA LEU A 5 1.85 9.83 5.01
C LEU A 5 0.55 10.14 4.29
N GLN A 6 0.52 9.99 2.98
CA GLN A 6 -0.67 10.26 2.18
C GLN A 6 -1.56 9.04 2.16
N ILE A 7 -2.71 9.12 2.81
CA ILE A 7 -3.64 8.01 2.97
C ILE A 7 -4.95 8.29 2.21
N LEU A 8 -5.35 7.33 1.38
CA LEU A 8 -6.69 7.32 0.79
C LEU A 8 -7.57 6.41 1.63
N HIS A 9 -8.62 6.97 2.22
CA HIS A 9 -9.49 6.26 3.15
C HIS A 9 -10.89 6.11 2.56
N LEU A 10 -11.26 4.89 2.23
CA LEU A 10 -12.59 4.53 1.74
C LEU A 10 -13.46 4.17 2.95
N GLU A 11 -14.28 5.12 3.39
CA GLU A 11 -15.12 5.02 4.57
C GLU A 11 -16.33 5.93 4.44
N ASP A 12 -17.53 5.38 4.56
CA ASP A 12 -18.78 6.14 4.44
C ASP A 12 -19.21 6.79 5.76
N ASP A 13 -18.74 6.29 6.91
CA ASP A 13 -19.07 6.82 8.22
C ASP A 13 -18.01 7.81 8.72
N PRO A 14 -18.35 9.12 8.82
CA PRO A 14 -17.38 10.11 9.29
C PRO A 14 -16.96 9.90 10.74
N ALA A 15 -17.78 9.29 11.58
CA ALA A 15 -17.41 8.98 12.97
C ALA A 15 -16.31 7.90 13.02
N ASP A 16 -16.44 6.86 12.21
CA ASP A 16 -15.42 5.82 12.09
C ASP A 16 -14.12 6.38 11.51
N ALA A 17 -14.22 7.26 10.51
CA ALA A 17 -13.06 7.94 9.94
C ALA A 17 -12.31 8.76 10.99
N ALA A 18 -13.05 9.47 11.86
CA ALA A 18 -12.45 10.26 12.94
C ALA A 18 -11.73 9.36 13.97
N LEU A 19 -12.32 8.22 14.33
CA LEU A 19 -11.71 7.26 15.24
C LEU A 19 -10.41 6.69 14.68
N ILE A 20 -10.40 6.38 13.40
CA ILE A 20 -9.22 5.84 12.70
C ILE A 20 -8.12 6.90 12.65
N GLN A 21 -8.46 8.15 12.35
CA GLN A 21 -7.51 9.25 12.36
C GLN A 21 -6.90 9.45 13.75
N SER A 22 -7.72 9.40 14.79
CA SER A 22 -7.25 9.51 16.19
C SER A 22 -6.32 8.36 16.55
N ALA A 23 -6.60 7.14 16.09
CA ALA A 23 -5.77 5.98 16.34
C ALA A 23 -4.38 6.12 15.68
N LEU A 24 -4.34 6.66 14.47
CA LEU A 24 -3.09 6.92 13.76
C LEU A 24 -2.25 7.96 14.51
N GLU A 25 -2.86 9.05 14.93
CA GLU A 25 -2.20 10.11 15.69
C GLU A 25 -1.68 9.60 17.04
N ALA A 26 -2.51 8.85 17.78
CA ALA A 26 -2.11 8.25 19.04
C ALA A 26 -0.94 7.26 18.89
N GLY A 27 -0.85 6.61 17.73
CA GLY A 27 0.25 5.72 17.40
C GLY A 27 1.49 6.42 16.85
N GLY A 28 1.48 7.75 16.78
CA GLY A 28 2.63 8.53 16.33
C GLY A 28 2.78 8.64 14.80
N ILE A 29 1.72 8.34 14.05
CA ILE A 29 1.75 8.44 12.59
C ILE A 29 1.21 9.81 12.18
N THR A 30 2.05 10.58 11.50
CA THR A 30 1.64 11.85 10.88
C THR A 30 1.12 11.53 9.49
N SER A 31 -0.15 11.85 9.23
CA SER A 31 -0.80 11.53 7.96
C SER A 31 -1.65 12.67 7.45
N ALA A 32 -1.80 12.71 6.13
CA ALA A 32 -2.77 13.55 5.43
C ALA A 32 -3.74 12.59 4.76
N THR A 33 -4.99 12.56 5.25
CA THR A 33 -5.99 11.59 4.81
C THR A 33 -7.00 12.24 3.89
N THR A 34 -7.24 11.60 2.74
CA THR A 34 -8.31 11.92 1.83
C THR A 34 -9.40 10.87 1.99
N ARG A 35 -10.56 11.27 2.50
CA ARG A 35 -11.69 10.35 2.68
C ARG A 35 -12.58 10.35 1.44
N VAL A 36 -12.94 9.16 0.96
CA VAL A 36 -13.89 8.94 -0.12
C VAL A 36 -14.96 7.94 0.35
N GLN A 37 -16.15 7.99 -0.24
CA GLN A 37 -17.30 7.23 0.24
C GLN A 37 -17.84 6.22 -0.76
N ASN A 38 -17.41 6.27 -2.01
CA ASN A 38 -17.96 5.43 -3.06
C ASN A 38 -16.88 5.08 -4.10
N GLN A 39 -17.21 4.14 -4.97
CA GLN A 39 -16.31 3.65 -5.99
C GLN A 39 -15.81 4.75 -6.92
N ALA A 40 -16.71 5.61 -7.40
CA ALA A 40 -16.35 6.67 -8.36
C ALA A 40 -15.32 7.64 -7.78
N ALA A 41 -15.53 8.09 -6.53
CA ALA A 41 -14.59 8.97 -5.83
C ALA A 41 -13.27 8.25 -5.54
N PHE A 42 -13.33 6.98 -5.18
CA PHE A 42 -12.16 6.15 -4.90
C PHE A 42 -11.28 6.01 -6.15
N VAL A 43 -11.86 5.63 -7.27
CA VAL A 43 -11.14 5.50 -8.55
C VAL A 43 -10.54 6.84 -8.98
N ALA A 44 -11.33 7.91 -8.92
CA ALA A 44 -10.86 9.26 -9.28
C ALA A 44 -9.65 9.69 -8.43
N ALA A 45 -9.68 9.41 -7.13
CA ALA A 45 -8.57 9.72 -6.24
C ALA A 45 -7.32 8.90 -6.59
N LEU A 46 -7.47 7.60 -6.84
CA LEU A 46 -6.36 6.73 -7.24
C LEU A 46 -5.73 7.18 -8.56
N GLU A 47 -6.54 7.61 -9.52
CA GLU A 47 -6.05 8.11 -10.81
C GLU A 47 -5.27 9.41 -10.68
N ARG A 48 -5.63 10.27 -9.74
CA ARG A 48 -4.83 11.46 -9.42
C ARG A 48 -3.46 11.08 -8.84
N GLY A 49 -3.39 9.94 -8.13
CA GLY A 49 -2.15 9.42 -7.56
C GLY A 49 -1.68 10.17 -6.31
N GLY A 50 -0.48 9.85 -5.88
CA GLY A 50 0.17 10.49 -4.74
C GLY A 50 -0.15 9.87 -3.38
N PHE A 51 -0.78 8.71 -3.34
CA PHE A 51 -1.09 8.01 -2.09
C PHE A 51 -0.03 6.96 -1.75
N ASP A 52 0.30 6.88 -0.46
CA ASP A 52 1.23 5.89 0.06
C ASP A 52 0.54 4.64 0.56
N LEU A 53 -0.74 4.77 0.94
CA LEU A 53 -1.50 3.72 1.61
C LEU A 53 -2.99 3.92 1.36
N VAL A 54 -3.71 2.80 1.21
CA VAL A 54 -5.16 2.77 1.20
C VAL A 54 -5.66 2.12 2.48
N LEU A 55 -6.58 2.79 3.16
CA LEU A 55 -7.40 2.20 4.22
C LEU A 55 -8.81 2.05 3.68
N SER A 56 -9.42 0.89 3.87
CA SER A 56 -10.77 0.64 3.39
C SER A 56 -11.59 -0.11 4.42
N ASP A 57 -12.86 0.30 4.57
CA ASP A 57 -13.83 -0.52 5.28
C ASP A 57 -14.11 -1.79 4.45
N TYR A 58 -14.40 -2.88 5.13
CA TYR A 58 -14.81 -4.13 4.48
C TYR A 58 -16.24 -4.03 3.93
N THR A 59 -17.16 -3.43 4.70
CA THR A 59 -18.57 -3.35 4.36
C THR A 59 -18.97 -1.93 3.98
N LEU A 60 -19.24 -1.72 2.70
CA LEU A 60 -19.72 -0.45 2.17
C LEU A 60 -20.99 -0.72 1.36
N PRO A 61 -21.94 0.24 1.27
CA PRO A 61 -23.25 -0.02 0.67
C PRO A 61 -23.24 -0.50 -0.76
N ALA A 62 -22.33 -0.01 -1.60
CA ALA A 62 -22.31 -0.32 -3.03
C ALA A 62 -20.96 -0.81 -3.55
N PHE A 63 -19.95 -0.82 -2.72
CA PHE A 63 -18.57 -1.14 -3.14
C PHE A 63 -17.81 -1.65 -1.93
N ASP A 64 -17.69 -2.97 -1.80
CA ASP A 64 -17.08 -3.57 -0.62
C ASP A 64 -15.54 -3.53 -0.64
N GLY A 65 -14.94 -3.87 0.50
CA GLY A 65 -13.50 -3.86 0.66
C GLY A 65 -12.76 -4.83 -0.25
N LEU A 66 -13.35 -5.99 -0.54
CA LEU A 66 -12.74 -6.96 -1.45
C LEU A 66 -12.69 -6.43 -2.88
N SER A 67 -13.74 -5.75 -3.32
CA SER A 67 -13.78 -5.09 -4.62
C SER A 67 -12.74 -3.97 -4.71
N ALA A 68 -12.56 -3.21 -3.63
CA ALA A 68 -11.55 -2.17 -3.54
C ALA A 68 -10.14 -2.75 -3.68
N ILE A 69 -9.86 -3.86 -2.98
CA ILE A 69 -8.58 -4.56 -3.07
C ILE A 69 -8.33 -5.03 -4.50
N ALA A 70 -9.30 -5.68 -5.13
CA ALA A 70 -9.18 -6.19 -6.49
C ALA A 70 -8.84 -5.07 -7.48
N LEU A 71 -9.52 -3.93 -7.35
CA LEU A 71 -9.28 -2.76 -8.19
C LEU A 71 -7.86 -2.22 -8.03
N VAL A 72 -7.40 -2.07 -6.79
CA VAL A 72 -6.05 -1.57 -6.50
C VAL A 72 -5.00 -2.54 -7.02
N ARG A 73 -5.17 -3.84 -6.79
CA ARG A 73 -4.19 -4.85 -7.23
C ARG A 73 -4.07 -4.93 -8.75
N ALA A 74 -5.16 -4.68 -9.49
CA ALA A 74 -5.14 -4.72 -10.94
C ALA A 74 -4.32 -3.57 -11.56
N ARG A 75 -4.36 -2.38 -10.97
CA ARG A 75 -3.74 -1.18 -11.56
C ARG A 75 -2.59 -0.60 -10.74
N TRP A 76 -2.57 -0.82 -9.43
CA TRP A 76 -1.53 -0.32 -8.53
C TRP A 76 -1.04 -1.46 -7.62
N PRO A 77 -0.33 -2.46 -8.19
CA PRO A 77 0.00 -3.70 -7.46
C PRO A 77 0.90 -3.50 -6.25
N ASP A 78 1.64 -2.41 -6.20
CA ASP A 78 2.57 -2.13 -5.10
C ASP A 78 1.98 -1.21 -4.01
N LEU A 79 0.77 -0.68 -4.22
CA LEU A 79 0.11 0.19 -3.25
C LEU A 79 -0.49 -0.68 -2.13
N PRO A 80 -0.07 -0.50 -0.87
CA PRO A 80 -0.61 -1.30 0.22
C PRO A 80 -2.05 -0.92 0.54
N VAL A 81 -2.86 -1.94 0.87
CA VAL A 81 -4.26 -1.78 1.27
C VAL A 81 -4.45 -2.47 2.60
N ILE A 82 -4.89 -1.73 3.61
CA ILE A 82 -5.26 -2.28 4.91
C ILE A 82 -6.77 -2.16 5.06
N LEU A 83 -7.42 -3.29 5.33
CA LEU A 83 -8.85 -3.29 5.65
C LEU A 83 -9.04 -2.99 7.13
N VAL A 84 -9.95 -2.07 7.43
CA VAL A 84 -10.32 -1.71 8.81
C VAL A 84 -11.82 -1.93 8.93
N SER A 85 -12.23 -2.96 9.65
CA SER A 85 -13.62 -3.42 9.66
C SER A 85 -14.16 -3.66 11.05
N GLY A 86 -15.45 -3.42 11.21
CA GLY A 86 -16.20 -3.82 12.41
C GLY A 86 -16.60 -5.29 12.39
N THR A 87 -16.48 -5.97 11.24
CA THR A 87 -16.87 -7.36 11.09
C THR A 87 -15.83 -8.29 11.71
N VAL A 88 -16.27 -9.12 12.66
CA VAL A 88 -15.43 -10.09 13.36
C VAL A 88 -15.54 -11.44 12.67
N GLY A 89 -14.40 -12.08 12.36
CA GLY A 89 -14.38 -13.44 11.82
C GLY A 89 -13.05 -13.73 11.12
N GLU A 90 -12.50 -14.90 11.41
CA GLU A 90 -11.25 -15.36 10.79
C GLU A 90 -11.39 -15.51 9.28
N ASP A 91 -12.55 -15.97 8.82
CA ASP A 91 -12.82 -16.20 7.40
C ASP A 91 -12.70 -14.91 6.59
N PHE A 92 -13.21 -13.80 7.12
CA PHE A 92 -13.12 -12.49 6.46
C PHE A 92 -11.68 -12.00 6.38
N ALA A 93 -10.91 -12.19 7.45
CA ALA A 93 -9.50 -11.82 7.47
C ALA A 93 -8.69 -12.64 6.47
N ILE A 94 -8.88 -13.95 6.46
CA ILE A 94 -8.21 -14.87 5.56
C ILE A 94 -8.54 -14.54 4.10
N GLU A 95 -9.82 -14.35 3.79
CA GLU A 95 -10.29 -14.00 2.44
C GLU A 95 -9.67 -12.68 1.97
N SER A 96 -9.63 -11.68 2.84
CA SER A 96 -9.07 -10.37 2.55
C SER A 96 -7.58 -10.46 2.21
N LEU A 97 -6.82 -11.18 3.01
CA LEU A 97 -5.39 -11.37 2.78
C LEU A 97 -5.12 -12.17 1.50
N LYS A 98 -5.91 -13.20 1.22
CA LYS A 98 -5.82 -13.96 -0.03
C LYS A 98 -6.14 -13.11 -1.25
N SER A 99 -7.04 -12.15 -1.11
CA SER A 99 -7.44 -11.24 -2.19
C SER A 99 -6.42 -10.13 -2.43
N GLY A 100 -5.40 -10.02 -1.60
CA GLY A 100 -4.32 -9.07 -1.78
C GLY A 100 -4.27 -7.91 -0.78
N ALA A 101 -5.06 -7.96 0.30
CA ALA A 101 -4.92 -6.99 1.38
C ALA A 101 -3.56 -7.16 2.05
N THR A 102 -2.93 -6.05 2.39
CA THR A 102 -1.67 -6.05 3.12
C THR A 102 -1.89 -6.47 4.57
N ASP A 103 -3.00 -6.03 5.16
CA ASP A 103 -3.36 -6.36 6.53
C ASP A 103 -4.86 -6.18 6.77
N TYR A 104 -5.33 -6.66 7.91
CA TYR A 104 -6.72 -6.57 8.34
C TYR A 104 -6.75 -6.14 9.80
N VAL A 105 -7.43 -5.03 10.11
CA VAL A 105 -7.51 -4.48 11.47
C VAL A 105 -8.98 -4.33 11.87
N LEU A 106 -9.34 -4.80 13.05
CA LEU A 106 -10.70 -4.64 13.58
C LEU A 106 -10.90 -3.23 14.15
N LYS A 107 -12.05 -2.62 13.88
CA LYS A 107 -12.43 -1.31 14.45
C LYS A 107 -12.49 -1.33 15.98
N SER A 108 -12.68 -2.51 16.59
CA SER A 108 -12.65 -2.69 18.03
C SER A 108 -11.22 -2.79 18.59
N ARG A 109 -10.20 -2.85 17.76
CA ARG A 109 -8.80 -2.98 18.14
C ARG A 109 -7.91 -2.02 17.34
N LEU A 110 -8.25 -0.76 17.34
CA LEU A 110 -7.54 0.27 16.57
C LEU A 110 -6.12 0.54 17.08
N THR A 111 -5.76 0.05 18.26
CA THR A 111 -4.37 0.07 18.73
C THR A 111 -3.42 -0.73 17.84
N ARG A 112 -3.96 -1.64 17.03
CA ARG A 112 -3.18 -2.43 16.06
C ARG A 112 -2.96 -1.71 14.73
N LEU A 113 -3.67 -0.62 14.49
CA LEU A 113 -3.61 0.07 13.19
C LEU A 113 -2.25 0.72 12.94
N ALA A 114 -1.73 1.48 13.88
CA ALA A 114 -0.43 2.13 13.71
C ALA A 114 0.70 1.12 13.46
N PRO A 115 0.82 0.02 14.23
CA PRO A 115 1.81 -1.01 13.92
C PRO A 115 1.63 -1.64 12.54
N ALA A 116 0.38 -1.87 12.11
CA ALA A 116 0.09 -2.43 10.79
C ALA A 116 0.53 -1.48 9.67
N VAL A 117 0.28 -0.18 9.83
CA VAL A 117 0.72 0.86 8.89
C VAL A 117 2.24 0.91 8.81
N ARG A 118 2.93 0.89 9.95
CA ARG A 118 4.40 0.89 9.97
C ARG A 118 4.98 -0.32 9.26
N ARG A 119 4.41 -1.50 9.48
CA ARG A 119 4.84 -2.71 8.80
C ARG A 119 4.63 -2.61 7.30
N ALA A 120 3.46 -2.14 6.87
CA ALA A 120 3.15 -1.96 5.45
C ALA A 120 4.14 -1.00 4.78
N MET A 121 4.45 0.12 5.41
CA MET A 121 5.39 1.10 4.87
C MET A 121 6.82 0.55 4.83
N ARG A 122 7.22 -0.24 5.81
CA ARG A 122 8.53 -0.90 5.83
C ARG A 122 8.65 -1.89 4.67
N GLU A 123 7.62 -2.68 4.43
CA GLU A 123 7.60 -3.63 3.32
C GLU A 123 7.71 -2.92 1.96
N VAL A 124 7.04 -1.78 1.81
CA VAL A 124 7.15 -0.95 0.60
C VAL A 124 8.58 -0.45 0.42
N ALA A 125 9.18 0.09 1.48
CA ALA A 125 10.55 0.60 1.44
C ALA A 125 11.56 -0.50 1.09
N GLU A 126 11.40 -1.68 1.67
CA GLU A 126 12.25 -2.85 1.39
C GLU A 126 12.11 -3.29 -0.06
N ARG A 127 10.91 -3.29 -0.60
CA ARG A 127 10.65 -3.65 -2.01
C ARG A 127 11.29 -2.66 -2.97
N VAL A 128 11.17 -1.38 -2.70
CA VAL A 128 11.79 -0.32 -3.50
C VAL A 128 13.31 -0.47 -3.49
N GLU A 129 13.90 -0.69 -2.31
CA GLU A 129 15.34 -0.87 -2.16
C GLU A 129 15.83 -2.12 -2.89
N ARG A 130 15.10 -3.22 -2.81
CA ARG A 130 15.44 -4.44 -3.53
C ARG A 130 15.43 -4.24 -5.03
N LYS A 131 14.41 -3.57 -5.58
CA LYS A 131 14.33 -3.24 -7.01
C LYS A 131 15.49 -2.36 -7.45
N ARG A 132 15.87 -1.40 -6.61
CA ARG A 132 17.01 -0.50 -6.88
C ARG A 132 18.31 -1.29 -6.98
N LEU A 133 18.55 -2.18 -6.03
CA LEU A 133 19.75 -3.03 -6.00
C LEU A 133 19.79 -4.01 -7.18
N GLU A 134 18.66 -4.60 -7.53
CA GLU A 134 18.54 -5.46 -8.71
C GLU A 134 18.88 -4.71 -9.99
N ALA A 135 18.36 -3.49 -10.14
CA ALA A 135 18.65 -2.65 -11.30
C ALA A 135 20.14 -2.30 -11.40
N GLN A 136 20.79 -1.98 -10.27
CA GLN A 136 22.22 -1.73 -10.22
C GLN A 136 23.04 -2.96 -10.61
N PHE A 137 22.62 -4.12 -10.11
CA PHE A 137 23.29 -5.39 -10.44
C PHE A 137 23.22 -5.70 -11.92
N ILE A 138 22.05 -5.55 -12.54
CA ILE A 138 21.85 -5.75 -13.97
C ILE A 138 22.71 -4.78 -14.78
N GLU A 139 22.73 -3.51 -14.38
CA GLU A 139 23.56 -2.50 -15.06
C GLU A 139 25.05 -2.83 -14.96
N ALA A 140 25.52 -3.26 -13.79
CA ALA A 140 26.89 -3.67 -13.59
C ALA A 140 27.24 -4.89 -14.45
N GLN A 141 26.34 -5.86 -14.58
CA GLN A 141 26.54 -7.01 -15.47
C GLN A 141 26.63 -6.60 -16.93
N LYS A 142 25.77 -5.67 -17.38
CA LYS A 142 25.82 -5.15 -18.75
C LYS A 142 27.16 -4.48 -19.04
N MET A 143 27.65 -3.68 -18.10
CA MET A 143 28.94 -3.00 -18.26
C MET A 143 30.09 -3.97 -18.26
N GLU A 144 30.04 -5.04 -17.48
CA GLU A 144 31.06 -6.10 -17.49
C GLU A 144 31.09 -6.83 -18.85
N VAL A 145 29.93 -7.19 -19.39
CA VAL A 145 29.83 -7.83 -20.70
C VAL A 145 30.39 -6.93 -21.82
N ILE A 146 30.02 -5.64 -21.80
CA ILE A 146 30.52 -4.64 -22.74
C ILE A 146 32.06 -4.53 -22.63
N GLY A 147 32.59 -4.50 -21.42
CA GLY A 147 34.04 -4.44 -21.17
C GLY A 147 34.77 -5.68 -21.72
N GLN A 148 34.21 -6.86 -21.49
CA GLN A 148 34.76 -8.11 -22.02
C GLN A 148 34.75 -8.14 -23.54
N LEU A 149 33.67 -7.72 -24.19
CA LEU A 149 33.55 -7.64 -25.64
C LEU A 149 34.56 -6.65 -26.21
N ALA A 150 34.71 -5.48 -25.62
CA ALA A 150 35.69 -4.48 -26.04
C ALA A 150 37.12 -4.98 -25.90
N ALA A 151 37.44 -5.67 -24.80
CA ALA A 151 38.76 -6.29 -24.59
C ALA A 151 39.04 -7.40 -25.63
N GLY A 152 38.02 -8.23 -25.91
CA GLY A 152 38.13 -9.29 -26.94
C GLY A 152 38.37 -8.72 -28.32
N VAL A 153 37.65 -7.68 -28.70
CA VAL A 153 37.87 -6.98 -29.99
C VAL A 153 39.28 -6.38 -30.05
N ALA A 154 39.70 -5.71 -28.98
CA ALA A 154 41.05 -5.13 -28.92
C ALA A 154 42.16 -6.18 -28.98
N HIS A 155 41.94 -7.37 -28.41
CA HIS A 155 42.89 -8.46 -28.42
C HIS A 155 43.02 -9.09 -29.82
N ASP A 156 41.90 -9.17 -30.55
CA ASP A 156 41.87 -9.79 -31.90
C ASP A 156 42.42 -8.88 -32.98
N PHE A 157 42.63 -7.64 -32.70
CA PHE A 157 43.27 -6.66 -33.58
C PHE A 157 44.67 -6.34 -33.10
#